data_43b81a907cb9ab46357dd652575da9f8
#
_entry.id   43b81a907cb9ab46357dd652575da9f8
#
_cell.length_a   1.000
_cell.length_b   1.000
_cell.length_c   1.000
_cell.angle_alpha   90.00
_cell.angle_beta   90.00
_cell.angle_gamma   90.00
#
_symmetry.space_group_name_H-M   'P 1'
#
loop_
_entity.id
_entity.type
_entity.pdbx_description
1 polymer ?
#
loop_
_entity_poly.entity_id
_entity_poly.type
_entity_poly.pdbx_seq_one_letter_code
_entity_poly.pdbx_strand_id
1 'polypeptide(L)'
;MAARLITEGERVANEGNDALVEALRDELRAAGLGRVILLGRLEHMRGPRLKVGLARWGFQVLVPPAAEQAWLEQAIVAAMEEGVPRRADVEHLAALIAEGSEHGVEGLVLACEELSPLVGACGLELPLVEAWMLQGREA
;
A
#
# COMPACT_ATOMS: atom_id res chain seq x y z
N MET A 1 -3.10 11.50 -36.68
CA MET A 1 -2.75 10.69 -36.24
C MET A 1 -3.23 10.58 -35.22
N ALA A 2 -3.82 10.09 -35.46
CA ALA A 2 -4.27 9.96 -34.50
C ALA A 2 -3.49 9.68 -33.43
N ALA A 3 -2.46 9.34 -33.77
CA ALA A 3 -1.73 9.00 -32.74
C ALA A 3 -1.42 10.17 -32.04
N ARG A 4 -2.07 10.39 -31.12
CA ARG A 4 -1.74 11.38 -30.22
C ARG A 4 -0.46 10.99 -29.51
N LEU A 5 0.41 11.92 -29.34
CA LEU A 5 1.58 11.68 -28.55
C LEU A 5 1.17 11.59 -27.10
N ILE A 6 1.49 10.50 -26.48
CA ILE A 6 1.24 10.37 -25.05
C ILE A 6 2.54 10.51 -24.29
N THR A 7 2.46 11.05 -23.10
CA THR A 7 3.64 11.18 -22.28
C THR A 7 4.05 9.80 -21.78
N GLU A 8 5.31 9.69 -21.40
CA GLU A 8 5.79 8.44 -20.85
C GLU A 8 4.95 8.05 -19.64
N GLY A 9 4.53 9.02 -18.86
CA GLY A 9 3.70 8.73 -17.70
C GLY A 9 2.36 8.14 -18.08
N GLU A 10 1.73 8.69 -19.10
CA GLU A 10 0.45 8.15 -19.54
C GLU A 10 0.61 6.74 -20.08
N ARG A 11 1.67 6.50 -20.81
CA ARG A 11 1.90 5.19 -21.38
C ARG A 11 2.15 4.15 -20.29
N VAL A 12 2.94 4.50 -19.30
CA VAL A 12 3.20 3.58 -18.21
C VAL A 12 1.91 3.25 -17.47
N ALA A 13 1.09 4.25 -17.20
CA ALA A 13 -0.18 4.03 -16.52
C ALA A 13 -1.10 3.13 -17.33
N ASN A 14 -1.10 3.30 -18.64
CA ASN A 14 -1.96 2.50 -19.48
C ASN A 14 -1.42 1.11 -19.73
N GLU A 15 -0.12 1.01 -20.00
CA GLU A 15 0.50 -0.25 -20.32
C GLU A 15 0.70 -1.14 -19.12
N GLY A 16 0.92 -0.56 -17.97
CA GLY A 16 1.08 -1.30 -16.75
C GLY A 16 -0.23 -1.91 -16.35
N ASN A 17 -1.22 -1.59 -17.15
CA ASN A 17 -2.44 -2.15 -16.92
C ASN A 17 -2.86 -2.00 -15.59
N ASP A 18 -2.91 -0.83 -15.25
CA ASP A 18 -3.13 -0.65 -13.92
C ASP A 18 -4.58 -0.53 -13.56
N ALA A 19 -5.33 -1.54 -13.96
CA ALA A 19 -6.69 -1.70 -13.47
C ALA A 19 -6.69 -1.75 -11.96
N LEU A 20 -5.66 -2.36 -11.36
CA LEU A 20 -5.55 -2.35 -9.91
C LEU A 20 -5.33 -0.95 -9.37
N VAL A 21 -4.43 -0.19 -10.00
CA VAL A 21 -4.19 1.19 -9.57
C VAL A 21 -5.46 2.02 -9.72
N GLU A 22 -6.21 1.82 -10.81
CA GLU A 22 -7.46 2.54 -10.99
C GLU A 22 -8.51 2.16 -9.96
N ALA A 23 -8.58 0.87 -9.61
CA ALA A 23 -9.51 0.42 -8.57
C ALA A 23 -9.12 0.99 -7.22
N LEU A 24 -7.81 1.03 -6.92
CA LEU A 24 -7.32 1.65 -5.68
C LEU A 24 -7.65 3.14 -5.66
N ARG A 25 -7.42 3.83 -6.78
CA ARG A 25 -7.77 5.25 -6.89
C ARG A 25 -9.23 5.48 -6.51
N ASP A 26 -10.11 4.66 -7.08
CA ASP A 26 -11.54 4.84 -6.85
C ASP A 26 -11.91 4.57 -5.40
N GLU A 27 -11.32 3.53 -4.80
CA GLU A 27 -11.58 3.22 -3.40
C GLU A 27 -11.06 4.30 -2.47
N LEU A 28 -9.86 4.80 -2.74
CA LEU A 28 -9.27 5.85 -1.93
C LEU A 28 -10.08 7.14 -2.02
N ARG A 29 -10.54 7.47 -3.22
CA ARG A 29 -11.37 8.66 -3.40
C ARG A 29 -12.71 8.52 -2.70
N ALA A 30 -13.30 7.34 -2.79
CA ALA A 30 -14.56 7.10 -2.11
C ALA A 30 -14.43 7.22 -0.60
N ALA A 31 -13.27 6.87 -0.06
CA ALA A 31 -13.01 6.97 1.37
C ALA A 31 -12.48 8.35 1.79
N GLY A 32 -12.22 9.23 0.83
CA GLY A 32 -11.72 10.56 1.14
C GLY A 32 -10.25 10.59 1.54
N LEU A 33 -9.47 9.61 1.09
CA LEU A 33 -8.07 9.50 1.51
C LEU A 33 -7.15 10.03 0.42
N GLY A 34 -6.31 11.02 0.77
CA GLY A 34 -5.36 11.59 -0.18
C GLY A 34 -3.91 11.32 0.17
N ARG A 35 -3.64 11.02 1.43
CA ARG A 35 -2.29 10.77 1.92
C ARG A 35 -2.27 9.45 2.67
N VAL A 36 -1.56 8.48 2.12
CA VAL A 36 -1.62 7.09 2.62
C VAL A 36 -0.23 6.51 2.77
N ILE A 37 -0.12 5.51 3.63
CA ILE A 37 1.08 4.68 3.71
C ILE A 37 0.82 3.40 2.94
N LEU A 38 1.75 3.04 2.07
CA LEU A 38 1.73 1.79 1.34
C LEU A 38 2.57 0.77 2.10
N LEU A 39 1.97 -0.34 2.47
CA LEU A 39 2.65 -1.43 3.15
C LEU A 39 2.49 -2.72 2.34
N GLY A 40 3.53 -3.54 2.33
CA GLY A 40 3.50 -4.81 1.62
C GLY A 40 4.83 -5.50 1.74
N ARG A 41 5.11 -6.42 0.82
CA ARG A 41 6.42 -7.05 0.72
C ARG A 41 7.40 -6.03 0.15
N LEU A 42 8.68 -6.37 0.17
CA LEU A 42 9.71 -5.43 -0.32
C LEU A 42 9.44 -4.96 -1.73
N GLU A 43 9.02 -5.86 -2.59
CA GLU A 43 8.77 -5.51 -3.98
C GLU A 43 7.66 -4.46 -4.13
N HIS A 44 6.67 -4.50 -3.25
CA HIS A 44 5.58 -3.51 -3.32
C HIS A 44 6.04 -2.14 -2.88
N MET A 45 6.84 -2.10 -1.82
CA MET A 45 7.27 -0.82 -1.25
C MET A 45 8.42 -0.19 -2.03
N ARG A 46 9.28 -1.01 -2.63
CA ARG A 46 10.43 -0.52 -3.39
C ARG A 46 10.12 -0.29 -4.85
N GLY A 47 9.20 -1.06 -5.41
CA GLY A 47 8.85 -0.92 -6.80
C GLY A 47 8.00 0.31 -7.08
N PRO A 48 7.95 0.74 -8.33
CA PRO A 48 7.23 1.96 -8.67
C PRO A 48 5.74 1.78 -8.92
N ARG A 49 5.29 0.57 -9.17
CA ARG A 49 3.93 0.37 -9.68
C ARG A 49 2.85 1.09 -8.87
N LEU A 50 2.76 0.79 -7.58
CA LEU A 50 1.71 1.39 -6.78
C LEU A 50 2.04 2.81 -6.36
N LYS A 51 3.30 3.06 -5.96
CA LYS A 51 3.69 4.39 -5.53
C LYS A 51 3.51 5.42 -6.64
N VAL A 52 4.10 5.13 -7.79
CA VAL A 52 4.07 6.06 -8.90
C VAL A 52 2.69 6.08 -9.54
N GLY A 53 2.07 4.91 -9.65
CA GLY A 53 0.76 4.82 -10.25
C GLY A 53 -0.27 5.67 -9.51
N LEU A 54 -0.28 5.57 -8.18
CA LEU A 54 -1.21 6.38 -7.39
C LEU A 54 -0.79 7.84 -7.35
N ALA A 55 0.52 8.12 -7.29
CA ALA A 55 0.98 9.50 -7.28
C ALA A 55 0.53 10.26 -8.53
N ARG A 56 0.45 9.58 -9.66
CA ARG A 56 -0.01 10.21 -10.89
C ARG A 56 -1.46 10.62 -10.85
N TRP A 57 -2.23 9.99 -9.96
CA TRP A 57 -3.63 10.36 -9.76
C TRP A 57 -3.81 11.37 -8.64
N GLY A 58 -2.69 11.92 -8.13
CA GLY A 58 -2.75 12.98 -7.13
C GLY A 58 -2.63 12.55 -5.69
N PHE A 59 -2.40 11.27 -5.43
CA PHE A 59 -2.25 10.80 -4.05
C PHE A 59 -0.83 11.00 -3.55
N GLN A 60 -0.70 11.24 -2.26
CA GLN A 60 0.61 11.24 -1.61
C GLN A 60 0.80 9.86 -0.99
N VAL A 61 1.74 9.11 -1.54
CA VAL A 61 1.97 7.73 -1.12
C VAL A 61 3.31 7.67 -0.40
N LEU A 62 3.28 7.34 0.88
CA LEU A 62 4.48 7.20 1.67
C LEU A 62 4.77 5.72 1.86
N VAL A 63 6.05 5.39 1.96
CA VAL A 63 6.46 4.04 2.33
C VAL A 63 7.41 4.18 3.51
N PRO A 64 7.53 3.14 4.35
CA PRO A 64 8.48 3.20 5.46
C PRO A 64 9.91 3.36 4.96
N PRO A 65 10.81 3.90 5.79
CA PRO A 65 12.23 3.95 5.42
C PRO A 65 12.79 2.55 5.18
N ALA A 66 13.90 2.48 4.46
CA ALA A 66 14.47 1.21 4.02
C ALA A 66 14.66 0.21 5.17
N ALA A 67 15.15 0.67 6.31
CA ALA A 67 15.35 -0.23 7.45
C ALA A 67 14.02 -0.80 7.96
N GLU A 68 12.99 0.02 7.97
CA GLU A 68 11.67 -0.42 8.40
C GLU A 68 11.05 -1.35 7.38
N GLN A 69 11.31 -1.13 6.09
CA GLN A 69 10.85 -2.04 5.06
C GLN A 69 11.44 -3.43 5.25
N ALA A 70 12.74 -3.50 5.55
CA ALA A 70 13.41 -4.77 5.77
C ALA A 70 12.87 -5.47 7.02
N TRP A 71 12.62 -4.70 8.06
CA TRP A 71 12.02 -5.24 9.27
C TRP A 71 10.63 -5.81 8.99
N LEU A 72 9.82 -5.07 8.23
CA LEU A 72 8.45 -5.50 7.95
C LEU A 72 8.42 -6.80 7.15
N GLU A 73 9.34 -6.93 6.19
CA GLU A 73 9.46 -8.17 5.43
C GLU A 73 9.69 -9.36 6.36
N GLN A 74 10.60 -9.20 7.31
CA GLN A 74 10.88 -10.27 8.26
C GLN A 74 9.71 -10.54 9.19
N ALA A 75 9.01 -9.49 9.60
CA ALA A 75 7.85 -9.64 10.46
C ALA A 75 6.74 -10.42 9.76
N ILE A 76 6.54 -10.16 8.46
CA ILE A 76 5.55 -10.89 7.67
C ILE A 76 5.94 -12.36 7.57
N VAL A 77 7.21 -12.63 7.25
CA VAL A 77 7.68 -14.00 7.12
C VAL A 77 7.53 -14.75 8.46
N ALA A 78 7.91 -14.09 9.56
CA ALA A 78 7.79 -14.73 10.87
C ALA A 78 6.33 -15.07 11.20
N ALA A 79 5.41 -14.16 10.87
CA ALA A 79 4.00 -14.41 11.12
C ALA A 79 3.48 -15.57 10.28
N MET A 80 3.95 -15.68 9.03
CA MET A 80 3.57 -16.79 8.17
C MET A 80 4.09 -18.11 8.70
N GLU A 81 5.33 -18.12 9.17
CA GLU A 81 5.95 -19.35 9.67
C GLU A 81 5.36 -19.81 11.00
N GLU A 82 5.03 -18.88 11.85
CA GLU A 82 4.54 -19.19 13.19
C GLU A 82 3.02 -19.28 13.25
N GLY A 83 2.36 -18.84 12.21
CA GLY A 83 0.90 -18.88 12.16
C GLY A 83 0.22 -17.70 12.84
N VAL A 84 0.97 -16.90 13.60
CA VAL A 84 0.45 -15.70 14.25
C VAL A 84 1.54 -14.66 14.29
N PRO A 85 1.19 -13.37 14.28
CA PRO A 85 2.20 -12.31 14.40
C PRO A 85 2.81 -12.30 15.80
N ARG A 86 4.06 -11.92 15.87
CA ARG A 86 4.75 -11.74 17.14
C ARG A 86 4.30 -10.44 17.78
N ARG A 87 4.12 -10.47 19.09
CA ARG A 87 3.66 -9.29 19.81
C ARG A 87 4.58 -8.08 19.58
N ALA A 88 5.89 -8.30 19.61
CA ALA A 88 6.83 -7.22 19.41
C ALA A 88 6.68 -6.60 18.03
N ASP A 89 6.38 -7.41 17.02
CA ASP A 89 6.18 -6.92 15.66
C ASP A 89 4.89 -6.14 15.55
N VAL A 90 3.84 -6.59 16.22
CA VAL A 90 2.57 -5.87 16.25
C VAL A 90 2.77 -4.49 16.88
N GLU A 91 3.48 -4.44 18.00
CA GLU A 91 3.73 -3.18 18.70
C GLU A 91 4.57 -2.23 17.85
N HIS A 92 5.57 -2.77 17.17
CA HIS A 92 6.43 -1.96 16.33
C HIS A 92 5.66 -1.38 15.14
N LEU A 93 4.84 -2.20 14.51
CA LEU A 93 4.05 -1.73 13.37
C LEU A 93 3.03 -0.69 13.82
N ALA A 94 2.38 -0.92 14.95
CA ALA A 94 1.41 0.05 15.46
C ALA A 94 2.07 1.40 15.72
N ALA A 95 3.29 1.40 16.27
CA ALA A 95 4.02 2.64 16.52
C ALA A 95 4.40 3.33 15.22
N LEU A 96 4.82 2.56 14.22
CA LEU A 96 5.18 3.11 12.92
C LEU A 96 3.98 3.80 12.27
N ILE A 97 2.82 3.17 12.33
CA ILE A 97 1.62 3.73 11.73
C ILE A 97 1.14 4.95 12.52
N ALA A 98 1.24 4.89 13.84
CA ALA A 98 0.86 6.04 14.67
C ALA A 98 1.72 7.27 14.35
N GLU A 99 3.02 7.04 14.12
CA GLU A 99 3.89 8.13 13.72
C GLU A 99 3.47 8.72 12.38
N GLY A 100 3.10 7.86 11.44
CA GLY A 100 2.60 8.32 10.15
C GLY A 100 1.34 9.16 10.32
N SER A 101 0.45 8.73 11.20
CA SER A 101 -0.78 9.46 11.45
C SER A 101 -0.49 10.86 12.02
N GLU A 102 0.53 10.97 12.86
CA GLU A 102 0.93 12.27 13.38
C GLU A 102 1.46 13.18 12.29
N HIS A 103 1.92 12.62 11.18
CA HIS A 103 2.42 13.39 10.06
C HIS A 103 1.38 13.52 8.94
N GLY A 104 0.11 13.33 9.26
CA GLY A 104 -0.96 13.62 8.32
C GLY A 104 -1.39 12.45 7.45
N VAL A 105 -0.91 11.25 7.71
CA VAL A 105 -1.38 10.08 6.98
C VAL A 105 -2.82 9.80 7.36
N GLU A 106 -3.66 9.60 6.35
CA GLU A 106 -5.09 9.44 6.54
C GLU A 106 -5.56 8.01 6.47
N GLY A 107 -4.75 7.14 5.87
CA GLY A 107 -5.13 5.74 5.74
C GLY A 107 -3.99 4.90 5.22
N LEU A 108 -4.27 3.62 5.05
CA LEU A 108 -3.27 2.63 4.64
C LEU A 108 -3.71 1.92 3.37
N VAL A 109 -2.72 1.60 2.53
CA VAL A 109 -2.93 0.69 1.40
C VAL A 109 -2.10 -0.55 1.69
N LEU A 110 -2.74 -1.70 1.79
CA LEU A 110 -2.08 -2.97 2.03
C LEU A 110 -1.96 -3.71 0.71
N ALA A 111 -0.73 -4.00 0.30
CA ALA A 111 -0.48 -4.57 -1.02
C ALA A 111 -0.50 -6.09 -1.04
N CYS A 112 -0.39 -6.75 0.10
CA CYS A 112 -0.40 -8.21 0.12
C CYS A 112 -1.24 -8.75 1.28
N GLU A 113 -1.86 -9.89 1.01
CA GLU A 113 -2.74 -10.50 1.99
C GLU A 113 -2.01 -11.00 3.22
N GLU A 114 -0.75 -11.39 3.06
CA GLU A 114 0.05 -11.89 4.18
C GLU A 114 0.23 -10.87 5.29
N LEU A 115 0.03 -9.59 4.97
CA LEU A 115 0.16 -8.52 5.94
C LEU A 115 -1.08 -8.38 6.82
N SER A 116 -2.19 -8.92 6.38
CA SER A 116 -3.47 -8.74 7.05
C SER A 116 -3.48 -9.16 8.53
N PRO A 117 -2.93 -10.33 8.91
CA PRO A 117 -2.95 -10.69 10.33
C PRO A 117 -2.15 -9.73 11.19
N LEU A 118 -1.02 -9.24 10.68
CA LEU A 118 -0.17 -8.33 11.44
C LEU A 118 -0.88 -6.98 11.64
N VAL A 119 -1.44 -6.43 10.57
CA VAL A 119 -2.15 -5.16 10.65
C VAL A 119 -3.42 -5.30 11.47
N GLY A 120 -4.14 -6.40 11.31
CA GLY A 120 -5.35 -6.64 12.08
C GLY A 120 -5.08 -6.68 13.57
N ALA A 121 -3.94 -7.24 13.98
CA ALA A 121 -3.59 -7.32 15.39
C ALA A 121 -3.23 -5.96 15.99
N CYS A 122 -2.91 -4.97 15.16
CA CYS A 122 -2.56 -3.64 15.66
C CYS A 122 -3.75 -2.86 16.22
N GLY A 123 -4.96 -3.25 15.90
CA GLY A 123 -6.14 -2.54 16.41
C GLY A 123 -6.24 -1.11 15.93
N LEU A 124 -5.95 -0.88 14.67
CA LEU A 124 -5.87 0.46 14.14
C LEU A 124 -7.24 1.07 13.90
N GLU A 125 -7.32 2.39 14.06
CA GLU A 125 -8.54 3.12 13.73
C GLU A 125 -8.49 3.74 12.35
N LEU A 126 -7.31 3.78 11.72
CA LEU A 126 -7.20 4.35 10.38
C LEU A 126 -7.90 3.46 9.35
N PRO A 127 -8.55 4.06 8.37
CA PRO A 127 -9.11 3.28 7.26
C PRO A 127 -8.00 2.58 6.49
N LEU A 128 -8.32 1.41 5.96
CA LEU A 128 -7.35 0.71 5.13
C LEU A 128 -8.04 0.17 3.88
N VAL A 129 -7.27 0.09 2.80
CA VAL A 129 -7.73 -0.50 1.56
C VAL A 129 -6.82 -1.66 1.24
N GLU A 130 -7.41 -2.83 1.03
CA GLU A 130 -6.68 -4.06 0.79
C GLU A 130 -6.63 -4.33 -0.70
N ALA A 131 -5.45 -4.14 -1.29
CA ALA A 131 -5.32 -4.20 -2.74
C ALA A 131 -5.74 -5.54 -3.32
N TRP A 132 -5.43 -6.64 -2.63
CA TRP A 132 -5.78 -7.96 -3.15
C TRP A 132 -7.29 -8.16 -3.25
N MET A 133 -8.06 -7.45 -2.45
CA MET A 133 -9.52 -7.56 -2.52
C MET A 133 -10.08 -6.93 -3.79
N LEU A 134 -9.31 -6.06 -4.41
CA LEU A 134 -9.74 -5.36 -5.61
C LEU A 134 -9.32 -6.07 -6.88
N GLN A 135 -8.38 -7.01 -6.79
CA GLN A 135 -7.88 -7.69 -7.98
C GLN A 135 -8.95 -8.47 -8.72
N GLY A 136 -9.93 -8.98 -7.99
CA GLY A 136 -11.03 -9.67 -8.63
C GLY A 136 -11.90 -8.79 -9.51
N ARG A 137 -11.84 -7.48 -9.28
CA ARG A 137 -12.63 -6.53 -10.07
C ARG A 137 -11.97 -6.19 -11.39
N GLU A 138 -10.69 -6.50 -11.51
CA GLU A 138 -9.95 -6.22 -12.74
C GLU A 138 -10.35 -7.14 -13.87
N ALA A 139 -10.84 -8.31 -13.55
CA ALA A 139 -11.14 -9.33 -14.57
C ALA A 139 -12.47 -9.10 -15.34
#